data_222ace3c58148e5d0f0c39768f41c528
#
_entry.id   222ace3c58148e5d0f0c39768f41c528
#
_cell.length_a   1.000
_cell.length_b   1.000
_cell.length_c   1.000
_cell.angle_alpha   90.00
_cell.angle_beta   90.00
_cell.angle_gamma   90.00
#
_symmetry.space_group_name_H-M   'P 1'
#
loop_
_entity.id
_entity.type
_entity.pdbx_description
1 polymer ?
#
loop_
_entity_poly.entity_id
_entity_poly.type
_entity_poly.pdbx_seq_one_letter_code
_entity_poly.pdbx_strand_id
1 'polypeptide(L)'
;HKRIPSQAGMGGGSSDAASTLLALNRLWQLNLPLRALSDIGLALGADVPFFLGGHNAWVEGIGEQIRPIQLPTGRFLVVKPQAGLETRAIFSDPDLKRDTETAIISGFAANAFGFGRNDLQPVAQKLCPGVTQALQWLQSAGLSGRMTGSGSAVFAPVLQDFSLGPIPHGFQVRLCNSLEIHPLLGWALDDSFRVNHPSG
;
A
#
# COMPACT_ATOMS: atom_id res chain seq x y z
N HIS A 1 5.69 18.92 2.26
CA HIS A 1 5.79 18.33 3.61
C HIS A 1 5.41 16.86 3.56
N LYS A 2 6.37 15.99 3.83
CA LYS A 2 6.13 14.55 3.90
C LYS A 2 5.40 14.21 5.20
N ARG A 3 4.16 13.69 5.09
CA ARG A 3 3.33 13.29 6.24
C ARG A 3 3.38 11.78 6.49
N ILE A 4 3.46 10.99 5.42
CA ILE A 4 3.68 9.54 5.53
C ILE A 4 5.17 9.31 5.71
N PRO A 5 5.60 8.59 6.77
CA PRO A 5 7.02 8.35 7.04
C PRO A 5 7.73 7.67 5.87
N SER A 6 8.98 8.03 5.64
CA SER A 6 9.85 7.30 4.70
C SER A 6 10.19 5.91 5.22
N GLN A 7 10.52 4.99 4.32
CA GLN A 7 10.93 3.62 4.66
C GLN A 7 9.95 2.91 5.60
N ALA A 8 8.66 3.08 5.33
CA ALA A 8 7.57 2.55 6.13
C ALA A 8 6.75 1.46 5.42
N GLY A 9 7.01 1.19 4.13
CA GLY A 9 6.23 0.22 3.36
C GLY A 9 4.78 0.63 3.12
N MET A 10 4.48 1.93 3.14
CA MET A 10 3.11 2.46 2.99
C MET A 10 2.85 3.14 1.63
N GLY A 11 3.72 2.95 0.65
CA GLY A 11 3.54 3.49 -0.70
C GLY A 11 3.49 5.03 -0.81
N GLY A 12 3.90 5.78 0.24
CA GLY A 12 3.75 7.23 0.28
C GLY A 12 4.45 7.95 -0.88
N GLY A 13 5.63 7.50 -1.31
CA GLY A 13 6.32 8.06 -2.48
C GLY A 13 5.57 7.80 -3.79
N SER A 14 5.02 6.60 -3.95
CA SER A 14 4.22 6.22 -5.13
C SER A 14 2.90 6.98 -5.18
N SER A 15 2.26 7.21 -4.03
CA SER A 15 1.08 8.06 -3.91
C SER A 15 1.38 9.51 -4.28
N ASP A 16 2.51 10.07 -3.81
CA ASP A 16 2.95 11.43 -4.17
C ASP A 16 3.22 11.52 -5.68
N ALA A 17 3.88 10.52 -6.28
CA ALA A 17 4.16 10.47 -7.72
C ALA A 17 2.86 10.41 -8.55
N ALA A 18 1.93 9.53 -8.20
CA ALA A 18 0.63 9.43 -8.87
C ALA A 18 -0.16 10.75 -8.79
N SER A 19 -0.23 11.35 -7.60
CA SER A 19 -0.88 12.65 -7.40
C SER A 19 -0.25 13.75 -8.23
N THR A 20 1.08 13.75 -8.34
CA THR A 20 1.83 14.71 -9.16
C THR A 20 1.51 14.53 -10.65
N LEU A 21 1.51 13.30 -11.16
CA LEU A 21 1.15 13.01 -12.55
C LEU A 21 -0.26 13.50 -12.89
N LEU A 22 -1.24 13.19 -12.03
CA LEU A 22 -2.62 13.66 -12.20
C LEU A 22 -2.71 15.20 -12.18
N ALA A 23 -2.01 15.84 -11.24
CA ALA A 23 -2.00 17.29 -11.11
C ALA A 23 -1.37 17.98 -12.33
N LEU A 24 -0.22 17.48 -12.81
CA LEU A 24 0.48 18.02 -13.99
C LEU A 24 -0.34 17.79 -15.26
N ASN A 25 -0.94 16.61 -15.44
CA ASN A 25 -1.83 16.32 -16.56
C ASN A 25 -2.96 17.36 -16.66
N ARG A 26 -3.56 17.68 -15.53
CA ARG A 26 -4.65 18.66 -15.45
C ARG A 26 -4.14 20.11 -15.59
N LEU A 27 -3.07 20.47 -14.90
CA LEU A 27 -2.50 21.83 -14.90
C LEU A 27 -2.03 22.25 -16.30
N TRP A 28 -1.40 21.33 -17.01
CA TRP A 28 -0.87 21.59 -18.35
C TRP A 28 -1.86 21.24 -19.46
N GLN A 29 -3.09 20.81 -19.09
CA GLN A 29 -4.15 20.46 -20.03
C GLN A 29 -3.72 19.42 -21.09
N LEU A 30 -2.87 18.46 -20.66
CA LEU A 30 -2.33 17.43 -21.54
C LEU A 30 -3.40 16.44 -21.99
N ASN A 31 -4.47 16.26 -21.18
CA ASN A 31 -5.57 15.36 -21.43
C ASN A 31 -5.14 13.90 -21.70
N LEU A 32 -4.04 13.47 -21.10
CA LEU A 32 -3.57 12.10 -21.22
C LEU A 32 -4.57 11.16 -20.55
N PRO A 33 -4.94 10.05 -21.20
CA PRO A 33 -5.81 9.04 -20.61
C PRO A 33 -5.09 8.32 -19.47
N LEU A 34 -5.85 7.68 -18.60
CA LEU A 34 -5.33 6.98 -17.40
C LEU A 34 -4.27 5.95 -17.77
N ARG A 35 -4.43 5.23 -18.88
CA ARG A 35 -3.46 4.26 -19.38
C ARG A 35 -2.09 4.89 -19.64
N ALA A 36 -2.04 6.01 -20.34
CA ALA A 36 -0.78 6.69 -20.63
C ALA A 36 -0.08 7.17 -19.35
N LEU A 37 -0.86 7.66 -18.37
CA LEU A 37 -0.32 8.02 -17.05
C LEU A 37 0.18 6.79 -16.29
N SER A 38 -0.49 5.65 -16.41
CA SER A 38 -0.09 4.39 -15.77
C SER A 38 1.23 3.86 -16.36
N ASP A 39 1.42 3.94 -17.68
CA ASP A 39 2.68 3.57 -18.34
C ASP A 39 3.86 4.44 -17.85
N ILE A 40 3.64 5.75 -17.72
CA ILE A 40 4.63 6.67 -17.13
C ILE A 40 4.85 6.33 -15.65
N GLY A 41 3.76 6.07 -14.93
CA GLY A 41 3.78 5.74 -13.51
C GLY A 41 4.57 4.47 -13.22
N LEU A 42 4.39 3.43 -14.02
CA LEU A 42 5.11 2.15 -13.87
C LEU A 42 6.63 2.33 -14.00
N ALA A 43 7.08 3.22 -14.89
CA ALA A 43 8.50 3.55 -15.02
C ALA A 43 9.07 4.30 -13.79
N LEU A 44 8.22 4.98 -13.02
CA LEU A 44 8.59 5.65 -11.77
C LEU A 44 8.59 4.70 -10.57
N GLY A 45 7.70 3.71 -10.58
CA GLY A 45 7.61 2.71 -9.52
C GLY A 45 6.40 1.79 -9.67
N ALA A 46 6.57 0.53 -9.26
CA ALA A 46 5.59 -0.53 -9.40
C ALA A 46 4.22 -0.21 -8.76
N ASP A 47 4.21 0.54 -7.65
CA ASP A 47 2.97 0.89 -6.94
C ASP A 47 2.25 2.12 -7.52
N VAL A 48 2.90 2.90 -8.41
CA VAL A 48 2.32 4.16 -8.92
C VAL A 48 1.02 3.93 -9.70
N PRO A 49 0.91 2.92 -10.59
CA PRO A 49 -0.33 2.62 -11.31
C PRO A 49 -1.51 2.32 -10.39
N PHE A 50 -1.29 1.64 -9.26
CA PHE A 50 -2.34 1.40 -8.25
C PHE A 50 -2.94 2.71 -7.74
N PHE A 51 -2.10 3.69 -7.37
CA PHE A 51 -2.57 4.99 -6.88
C PHE A 51 -3.25 5.82 -7.97
N LEU A 52 -2.82 5.68 -9.23
CA LEU A 52 -3.48 6.32 -10.38
C LEU A 52 -4.88 5.75 -10.61
N GLY A 53 -5.06 4.43 -10.44
CA GLY A 53 -6.35 3.75 -10.59
C GLY A 53 -7.38 4.17 -9.57
N GLY A 54 -6.96 4.61 -8.39
CA GLY A 54 -7.80 5.26 -7.39
C GLY A 54 -8.83 4.36 -6.69
N HIS A 55 -8.77 3.06 -6.87
CA HIS A 55 -9.63 2.06 -6.24
C HIS A 55 -8.81 1.02 -5.47
N ASN A 56 -9.45 0.37 -4.51
CA ASN A 56 -8.89 -0.85 -3.94
C ASN A 56 -8.73 -1.89 -5.06
N ALA A 57 -7.63 -2.60 -5.09
CA ALA A 57 -7.35 -3.53 -6.17
C ALA A 57 -6.59 -4.76 -5.71
N TRP A 58 -6.80 -5.85 -6.42
CA TRP A 58 -5.91 -7.00 -6.44
C TRP A 58 -4.82 -6.72 -7.46
N VAL A 59 -3.57 -6.83 -7.06
CA VAL A 59 -2.41 -6.48 -7.87
C VAL A 59 -1.53 -7.71 -8.05
N GLU A 60 -1.15 -8.00 -9.28
CA GLU A 60 -0.29 -9.12 -9.66
C GLU A 60 0.87 -8.64 -10.55
N GLY A 61 1.77 -9.55 -10.89
CA GLY A 61 2.98 -9.21 -11.65
C GLY A 61 3.95 -8.39 -10.83
N ILE A 62 4.57 -7.38 -11.44
CA ILE A 62 5.42 -6.40 -10.77
C ILE A 62 4.65 -5.16 -10.30
N GLY A 63 3.29 -5.15 -10.45
CA GLY A 63 2.41 -4.03 -10.12
C GLY A 63 1.54 -3.53 -11.29
N GLU A 64 1.71 -4.12 -12.47
CA GLU A 64 1.03 -3.72 -13.71
C GLU A 64 -0.34 -4.37 -13.91
N GLN A 65 -0.57 -5.54 -13.29
CA GLN A 65 -1.84 -6.24 -13.40
C GLN A 65 -2.75 -5.83 -12.25
N ILE A 66 -3.56 -4.83 -12.48
CA ILE A 66 -4.42 -4.22 -11.47
C ILE A 66 -5.87 -4.58 -11.79
N ARG A 67 -6.53 -5.24 -10.82
CA ARG A 67 -7.94 -5.56 -10.89
C ARG A 67 -8.68 -4.92 -9.72
N PRO A 68 -9.55 -3.94 -9.95
CA PRO A 68 -10.34 -3.34 -8.89
C PRO A 68 -11.17 -4.38 -8.13
N ILE A 69 -11.23 -4.23 -6.82
CA ILE A 69 -12.02 -5.09 -5.92
C ILE A 69 -12.75 -4.25 -4.89
N GLN A 70 -13.89 -4.75 -4.44
CA GLN A 70 -14.59 -4.15 -3.30
C GLN A 70 -14.08 -4.76 -2.00
N LEU A 71 -13.79 -3.91 -1.03
CA LEU A 71 -13.38 -4.29 0.30
C LEU A 71 -14.38 -3.76 1.33
N PRO A 72 -14.59 -4.49 2.42
CA PRO A 72 -15.32 -3.91 3.54
C PRO A 72 -14.54 -2.73 4.11
N THR A 73 -15.26 -1.69 4.52
CA THR A 73 -14.65 -0.59 5.27
C THR A 73 -14.13 -1.08 6.60
N GLY A 74 -13.00 -0.55 7.04
CA GLY A 74 -12.37 -0.97 8.28
C GLY A 74 -11.50 0.11 8.91
N ARG A 75 -11.24 -0.08 10.19
CA ARG A 75 -10.26 0.71 10.94
C ARG A 75 -8.99 -0.10 11.12
N PHE A 76 -7.86 0.57 11.05
CA PHE A 76 -6.55 -0.05 11.19
C PHE A 76 -5.69 0.75 12.14
N LEU A 77 -5.05 0.07 13.06
CA LEU A 77 -4.00 0.65 13.88
C LEU A 77 -2.67 0.45 13.15
N VAL A 78 -2.02 1.55 12.80
CA VAL A 78 -0.72 1.56 12.11
C VAL A 78 0.35 1.97 13.09
N VAL A 79 1.42 1.18 13.15
CA VAL A 79 2.57 1.41 14.04
C VAL A 79 3.84 1.46 13.21
N LYS A 80 4.57 2.58 13.27
CA LYS A 80 5.87 2.75 12.63
C LYS A 80 6.94 2.83 13.71
N PRO A 81 7.83 1.82 13.81
CA PRO A 81 9.00 1.92 14.69
C PRO A 81 9.97 2.99 14.18
N GLN A 82 10.83 3.51 15.03
CA GLN A 82 11.76 4.58 14.68
C GLN A 82 12.71 4.18 13.53
N ALA A 83 13.19 2.94 13.54
CA ALA A 83 14.06 2.42 12.48
C ALA A 83 13.32 2.28 11.16
N GLY A 84 13.96 2.64 10.06
CA GLY A 84 13.54 2.37 8.69
C GLY A 84 14.17 1.08 8.16
N LEU A 85 13.59 0.56 7.09
CA LEU A 85 14.13 -0.56 6.33
C LEU A 85 14.34 -0.16 4.87
N GLU A 86 15.48 -0.50 4.34
CA GLU A 86 15.72 -0.35 2.91
C GLU A 86 15.12 -1.55 2.17
N THR A 87 14.18 -1.28 1.27
CA THR A 87 13.51 -2.28 0.45
C THR A 87 14.53 -3.20 -0.26
N ARG A 88 15.60 -2.61 -0.80
CA ARG A 88 16.66 -3.35 -1.47
C ARG A 88 17.34 -4.39 -0.57
N ALA A 89 17.59 -4.06 0.69
CA ALA A 89 18.22 -4.98 1.64
C ALA A 89 17.35 -6.23 1.85
N ILE A 90 16.04 -6.07 1.96
CA ILE A 90 15.10 -7.20 2.11
C ILE A 90 15.11 -8.07 0.87
N PHE A 91 14.97 -7.48 -0.33
CA PHE A 91 14.94 -8.24 -1.58
C PHE A 91 16.27 -8.95 -1.91
N SER A 92 17.39 -8.47 -1.37
CA SER A 92 18.71 -9.09 -1.55
C SER A 92 19.04 -10.15 -0.50
N ASP A 93 18.19 -10.33 0.53
CA ASP A 93 18.45 -11.31 1.59
C ASP A 93 18.28 -12.74 1.06
N PRO A 94 19.24 -13.65 1.30
CA PRO A 94 19.17 -15.03 0.85
C PRO A 94 18.03 -15.83 1.52
N ASP A 95 17.60 -15.43 2.71
CA ASP A 95 16.52 -16.10 3.44
C ASP A 95 15.12 -15.66 2.95
N LEU A 96 15.04 -14.76 1.97
CA LEU A 96 13.76 -14.35 1.42
C LEU A 96 13.09 -15.49 0.67
N LYS A 97 11.92 -15.90 1.18
CA LYS A 97 11.09 -16.90 0.52
C LYS A 97 10.47 -16.35 -0.76
N ARG A 98 10.71 -17.05 -1.90
CA ARG A 98 10.24 -16.63 -3.24
C ARG A 98 9.34 -17.65 -3.91
N ASP A 99 9.08 -18.78 -3.24
CA ASP A 99 8.34 -19.94 -3.72
C ASP A 99 6.99 -20.12 -3.00
N THR A 100 6.44 -19.03 -2.47
CA THR A 100 5.11 -19.03 -1.87
C THR A 100 4.06 -19.29 -2.94
N GLU A 101 3.12 -20.18 -2.65
CA GLU A 101 1.98 -20.44 -3.52
C GLU A 101 1.20 -19.15 -3.80
N THR A 102 0.78 -18.99 -5.04
CA THR A 102 0.01 -17.83 -5.48
C THR A 102 -1.31 -17.76 -4.70
N ALA A 103 -1.57 -16.63 -4.10
CA ALA A 103 -2.82 -16.36 -3.41
C ALA A 103 -3.98 -16.28 -4.42
N ILE A 104 -5.16 -16.75 -4.01
CA ILE A 104 -6.36 -16.70 -4.84
C ILE A 104 -7.41 -15.76 -4.24
N ILE A 105 -8.07 -15.00 -5.09
CA ILE A 105 -9.07 -13.98 -4.68
C ILE A 105 -10.21 -14.56 -3.86
N SER A 106 -10.66 -15.80 -4.13
CA SER A 106 -11.74 -16.43 -3.36
C SER A 106 -11.40 -16.62 -1.88
N GLY A 107 -10.15 -16.98 -1.58
CA GLY A 107 -9.68 -17.06 -0.19
C GLY A 107 -9.65 -15.70 0.50
N PHE A 108 -9.28 -14.66 -0.24
CA PHE A 108 -9.31 -13.28 0.25
C PHE A 108 -10.75 -12.81 0.54
N ALA A 109 -11.71 -13.08 -0.34
CA ALA A 109 -13.11 -12.67 -0.16
C ALA A 109 -13.74 -13.25 1.11
N ALA A 110 -13.31 -14.43 1.55
CA ALA A 110 -13.80 -15.06 2.77
C ALA A 110 -13.33 -14.38 4.07
N ASN A 111 -12.13 -13.74 4.04
CA ASN A 111 -11.56 -13.06 5.22
C ASN A 111 -10.59 -11.95 4.78
N ALA A 112 -11.12 -10.86 4.26
CA ALA A 112 -10.32 -9.77 3.69
C ALA A 112 -9.28 -9.17 4.66
N PHE A 113 -9.55 -9.14 5.96
CA PHE A 113 -8.64 -8.55 6.95
C PHE A 113 -7.62 -9.53 7.53
N GLY A 114 -7.93 -10.83 7.53
CA GLY A 114 -7.04 -11.88 8.04
C GLY A 114 -6.29 -12.63 6.94
N PHE A 115 -6.66 -12.44 5.67
CA PHE A 115 -6.09 -13.16 4.55
C PHE A 115 -4.65 -12.78 4.25
N GLY A 116 -3.90 -13.76 3.81
CA GLY A 116 -2.55 -13.60 3.30
C GLY A 116 -1.49 -13.40 4.39
N ARG A 117 -0.26 -13.41 3.93
CA ARG A 117 0.93 -13.14 4.74
C ARG A 117 1.85 -12.21 3.96
N ASN A 118 2.80 -11.63 4.64
CA ASN A 118 3.84 -10.83 4.01
C ASN A 118 5.16 -11.62 4.06
N ASP A 119 5.60 -12.16 2.94
CA ASP A 119 6.82 -12.96 2.85
C ASP A 119 8.10 -12.14 3.11
N LEU A 120 8.02 -10.82 3.02
CA LEU A 120 9.11 -9.91 3.38
C LEU A 120 9.26 -9.77 4.90
N GLN A 121 8.20 -10.06 5.68
CA GLN A 121 8.17 -9.82 7.12
C GLN A 121 9.24 -10.59 7.91
N PRO A 122 9.49 -11.89 7.68
CA PRO A 122 10.53 -12.62 8.42
C PRO A 122 11.91 -12.00 8.23
N VAL A 123 12.26 -11.62 7.01
CA VAL A 123 13.52 -10.93 6.71
C VAL A 123 13.57 -9.55 7.38
N ALA A 124 12.47 -8.81 7.29
CA ALA A 124 12.36 -7.50 7.92
C ALA A 124 12.54 -7.58 9.45
N GLN A 125 11.99 -8.60 10.12
CA GLN A 125 12.16 -8.83 11.54
C GLN A 125 13.60 -9.17 11.91
N LYS A 126 14.33 -9.89 11.04
CA LYS A 126 15.75 -10.18 11.17
C LYS A 126 16.60 -8.90 11.08
N LEU A 127 16.33 -8.06 10.09
CA LEU A 127 17.09 -6.84 9.80
C LEU A 127 16.73 -5.66 10.71
N CYS A 128 15.50 -5.62 11.22
CA CYS A 128 14.97 -4.53 12.03
C CYS A 128 14.18 -5.03 13.24
N PRO A 129 14.82 -5.18 14.40
CA PRO A 129 14.15 -5.63 15.63
C PRO A 129 12.91 -4.80 16.01
N GLY A 130 12.86 -3.53 15.60
CA GLY A 130 11.70 -2.67 15.82
C GLY A 130 10.41 -3.19 15.19
N VAL A 131 10.49 -3.94 14.07
CA VAL A 131 9.33 -4.61 13.46
C VAL A 131 8.77 -5.67 14.41
N THR A 132 9.64 -6.51 14.96
CA THR A 132 9.26 -7.54 15.94
C THR A 132 8.63 -6.91 17.19
N GLN A 133 9.24 -5.86 17.73
CA GLN A 133 8.73 -5.15 18.89
C GLN A 133 7.34 -4.54 18.63
N ALA A 134 7.14 -3.96 17.45
CA ALA A 134 5.85 -3.38 17.07
C ALA A 134 4.75 -4.44 16.93
N LEU A 135 5.06 -5.61 16.34
CA LEU A 135 4.14 -6.74 16.25
C LEU A 135 3.78 -7.30 17.64
N GLN A 136 4.77 -7.46 18.52
CA GLN A 136 4.55 -7.91 19.90
C GLN A 136 3.72 -6.91 20.70
N TRP A 137 3.92 -5.61 20.49
CA TRP A 137 3.13 -4.59 21.16
C TRP A 137 1.67 -4.60 20.69
N LEU A 138 1.41 -4.78 19.39
CA LEU A 138 0.05 -5.01 18.88
C LEU A 138 -0.58 -6.27 19.49
N GLN A 139 0.19 -7.35 19.55
CA GLN A 139 -0.28 -8.62 20.13
C GLN A 139 -0.63 -8.49 21.61
N SER A 140 0.12 -7.71 22.40
CA SER A 140 -0.19 -7.44 23.81
C SER A 140 -1.50 -6.67 24.00
N ALA A 141 -1.94 -5.94 22.97
CA ALA A 141 -3.26 -5.29 22.94
C ALA A 141 -4.38 -6.17 22.35
N GLY A 142 -4.11 -7.46 22.12
CA GLY A 142 -5.07 -8.40 21.52
C GLY A 142 -5.27 -8.21 20.01
N LEU A 143 -4.39 -7.47 19.35
CA LEU A 143 -4.48 -7.18 17.93
C LEU A 143 -3.54 -8.07 17.11
N SER A 144 -4.03 -8.72 16.06
CA SER A 144 -3.23 -9.50 15.12
C SER A 144 -2.61 -8.57 14.07
N GLY A 145 -1.33 -8.23 14.27
CA GLY A 145 -0.59 -7.34 13.39
C GLY A 145 0.18 -8.06 12.29
N ARG A 146 0.43 -7.35 11.18
CA ARG A 146 1.36 -7.74 10.13
C ARG A 146 2.06 -6.53 9.51
N MET A 147 3.21 -6.76 8.89
CA MET A 147 3.96 -5.71 8.22
C MET A 147 3.30 -5.31 6.91
N THR A 148 3.32 -4.02 6.59
CA THR A 148 2.89 -3.50 5.29
C THR A 148 4.06 -3.35 4.33
N GLY A 149 3.88 -3.81 3.09
CA GLY A 149 4.90 -3.74 2.04
C GLY A 149 6.26 -4.26 2.52
N SER A 150 7.32 -3.54 2.24
CA SER A 150 8.68 -3.84 2.70
C SER A 150 8.99 -3.30 4.11
N GLY A 151 8.00 -2.82 4.83
CA GLY A 151 8.19 -2.30 6.20
C GLY A 151 8.86 -0.91 6.23
N SER A 152 9.19 -0.47 7.40
CA SER A 152 9.13 -1.09 8.73
C SER A 152 7.78 -0.91 9.46
N ALA A 153 6.77 -0.27 8.87
CA ALA A 153 5.48 -0.14 9.52
C ALA A 153 4.74 -1.48 9.58
N VAL A 154 4.00 -1.67 10.67
CA VAL A 154 3.07 -2.78 10.85
C VAL A 154 1.66 -2.23 11.05
N PHE A 155 0.66 -3.02 10.75
CA PHE A 155 -0.72 -2.65 10.95
C PHE A 155 -1.54 -3.81 11.48
N ALA A 156 -2.63 -3.51 12.16
CA ALA A 156 -3.62 -4.49 12.58
C ALA A 156 -5.04 -3.97 12.32
N PRO A 157 -5.97 -4.79 11.82
CA PRO A 157 -7.38 -4.43 11.74
C PRO A 157 -7.95 -4.30 13.16
N VAL A 158 -8.79 -3.29 13.35
CA VAL A 158 -9.48 -3.02 14.60
C VAL A 158 -10.95 -3.42 14.43
N LEU A 159 -11.28 -4.64 14.82
CA LEU A 159 -12.62 -5.21 14.64
C LEU A 159 -13.52 -5.02 15.86
N GLN A 160 -12.94 -4.68 17.00
CA GLN A 160 -13.63 -4.50 18.28
C GLN A 160 -12.93 -3.40 19.09
N ASP A 161 -13.52 -3.04 20.23
CA ASP A 161 -12.84 -2.14 21.14
C ASP A 161 -11.55 -2.76 21.67
N PHE A 162 -10.53 -1.94 21.77
CA PHE A 162 -9.20 -2.35 22.20
C PHE A 162 -8.62 -1.31 23.17
N SER A 163 -7.74 -1.76 24.03
CA SER A 163 -6.99 -0.89 24.93
C SER A 163 -5.50 -1.01 24.61
N LEU A 164 -4.88 0.11 24.38
CA LEU A 164 -3.43 0.18 24.18
C LEU A 164 -2.74 0.38 25.52
N GLY A 165 -1.73 -0.40 25.78
CA GLY A 165 -0.74 -0.08 26.80
C GLY A 165 0.06 1.15 26.41
N PRO A 166 1.01 1.58 27.27
CA PRO A 166 1.90 2.70 26.95
C PRO A 166 2.55 2.52 25.59
N ILE A 167 2.57 3.59 24.78
CA ILE A 167 3.24 3.57 23.49
C ILE A 167 4.76 3.52 23.72
N PRO A 168 5.48 2.51 23.21
CA PRO A 168 6.91 2.43 23.35
C PRO A 168 7.61 3.65 22.76
N HIS A 169 8.70 4.07 23.39
CA HIS A 169 9.49 5.18 22.89
C HIS A 169 9.95 4.94 21.44
N GLY A 170 9.81 5.96 20.60
CA GLY A 170 10.18 5.90 19.18
C GLY A 170 9.11 5.31 18.26
N PHE A 171 7.98 4.83 18.77
CA PHE A 171 6.87 4.41 17.92
C PHE A 171 5.99 5.58 17.53
N GLN A 172 5.64 5.64 16.25
CA GLN A 172 4.57 6.49 15.74
C GLN A 172 3.33 5.62 15.56
N VAL A 173 2.24 5.96 16.24
CA VAL A 173 1.00 5.19 16.22
C VAL A 173 -0.11 6.05 15.64
N ARG A 174 -0.89 5.49 14.71
CA ARG A 174 -2.04 6.16 14.10
C ARG A 174 -3.20 5.18 13.93
N LEU A 175 -4.38 5.60 14.32
CA LEU A 175 -5.63 4.94 13.95
C LEU A 175 -6.11 5.53 12.64
N CYS A 176 -6.33 4.68 11.64
CA CYS A 176 -6.69 5.08 10.28
C CYS A 176 -7.98 4.35 9.86
N ASN A 177 -8.77 5.02 9.04
CA ASN A 177 -9.88 4.38 8.33
C ASN A 177 -9.43 3.97 6.93
N SER A 178 -9.98 2.88 6.40
CA SER A 178 -9.82 2.56 4.99
C SER A 178 -10.54 3.59 4.10
N LEU A 179 -10.01 3.79 2.90
CA LEU A 179 -10.67 4.54 1.85
C LEU A 179 -11.07 3.57 0.75
N GLU A 180 -12.29 3.69 0.23
CA GLU A 180 -12.74 2.92 -0.93
C GLU A 180 -12.26 3.55 -2.23
N ILE A 181 -12.22 4.86 -2.26
CA ILE A 181 -11.94 5.66 -3.45
C ILE A 181 -10.91 6.73 -3.11
N HIS A 182 -9.90 6.86 -3.96
CA HIS A 182 -8.90 7.91 -3.82
C HIS A 182 -9.51 9.29 -4.13
N PRO A 183 -9.17 10.35 -3.37
CA PRO A 183 -9.75 11.70 -3.58
C PRO A 183 -9.51 12.30 -4.96
N LEU A 184 -8.50 11.83 -5.70
CA LEU A 184 -8.18 12.29 -7.06
C LEU A 184 -8.77 11.40 -8.16
N LEU A 185 -9.68 10.47 -7.82
CA LEU A 185 -10.38 9.68 -8.84
C LEU A 185 -11.13 10.62 -9.81
N GLY A 186 -11.04 10.34 -11.11
CA GLY A 186 -11.64 11.17 -12.16
C GLY A 186 -10.83 12.42 -12.56
N TRP A 187 -9.60 12.58 -12.05
CA TRP A 187 -8.70 13.66 -12.49
C TRP A 187 -8.02 13.36 -13.83
N ALA A 188 -7.99 12.11 -14.27
CA ALA A 188 -7.61 11.72 -15.62
C ALA A 188 -8.86 11.21 -16.35
N LEU A 189 -8.84 11.29 -17.69
CA LEU A 189 -9.89 10.70 -18.52
C LEU A 189 -9.83 9.18 -18.41
N ASP A 190 -10.99 8.56 -18.29
CA ASP A 190 -11.13 7.12 -18.39
C ASP A 190 -10.79 6.65 -19.81
N ASP A 191 -10.18 5.48 -19.95
CA ASP A 191 -9.80 4.89 -21.24
C ASP A 191 -11.01 4.61 -22.17
N SER A 192 -12.23 4.60 -21.62
CA SER A 192 -13.48 4.50 -22.37
C SER A 192 -13.84 5.76 -23.16
N PHE A 193 -13.26 6.92 -22.84
CA PHE A 193 -13.44 8.15 -23.61
C PHE A 193 -12.53 8.17 -24.85
N ARG A 194 -12.92 7.41 -25.89
CA ARG A 194 -12.41 7.66 -27.24
C ARG A 194 -12.96 9.00 -27.68
N VAL A 195 -12.14 10.00 -27.74
CA VAL A 195 -12.44 11.23 -28.47
C VAL A 195 -12.54 10.83 -29.95
N ASN A 196 -13.76 10.69 -30.46
CA ASN A 196 -13.99 10.67 -31.88
C ASN A 196 -13.59 12.06 -32.38
N HIS A 197 -12.37 12.21 -32.88
CA HIS A 197 -12.04 13.34 -33.72
C HIS A 197 -12.82 13.15 -35.02
N PRO A 198 -13.71 14.06 -35.39
CA PRO A 198 -14.26 14.04 -36.74
C PRO A 198 -13.09 14.31 -37.68
N SER A 199 -12.89 13.34 -38.58
CA SER A 199 -11.98 13.51 -39.73
C SER A 199 -12.51 14.68 -40.55
N GLY A 200 -11.82 15.80 -40.47
CA GLY A 200 -11.97 16.93 -41.38
C GLY A 200 -10.82 16.93 -42.37
#